data_0f09a3ae5839918061247cc5fcdfe1db
#
_entry.id   0f09a3ae5839918061247cc5fcdfe1db
#
_cell.length_a   1.000
_cell.length_b   1.000
_cell.length_c   1.000
_cell.angle_alpha   90.00
_cell.angle_beta   90.00
_cell.angle_gamma   90.00
#
_symmetry.space_group_name_H-M   'P 1'
#
loop_
_entity.id
_entity.type
_entity.pdbx_description
1 polymer ?
#
loop_
_entity_poly.entity_id
_entity_poly.type
_entity_poly.pdbx_seq_one_letter_code
_entity_poly.pdbx_strand_id
1 'polypeptide(L)'
;MIWLQISSNTGPAECCLAVSKALARLLAEALAQHIDVAMVEQVEGPIPGTLRSVLLELDDRAGGTLARSLAGRWSGSLLWVCDSPYRKLVRRKNWFLNAAAFDPPAAPLDGGTIRYEATRASGPGGQHVNKTDSAIRATHVASGLSVKVQTERSQHANKRLAGQLLASKLAQIALGEQGRQRGERRMQHLQAERGNASRVFVGPGFVER
;
A
#
# COMPACT_ATOMS: atom_id res chain seq x y z
N MET A 1 4.25 1.42 -13.19
CA MET A 1 3.39 1.69 -12.02
C MET A 1 4.25 1.93 -10.78
N ILE A 2 3.96 2.97 -9.98
CA ILE A 2 4.59 3.30 -8.69
C ILE A 2 3.56 3.98 -7.79
N TRP A 3 3.68 3.82 -6.48
CA TRP A 3 2.85 4.53 -5.52
C TRP A 3 3.58 5.76 -4.98
N LEU A 4 2.83 6.85 -4.80
CA LEU A 4 3.30 8.09 -4.18
C LEU A 4 2.34 8.51 -3.07
N GLN A 5 2.85 8.67 -1.87
CA GLN A 5 2.08 9.21 -0.75
C GLN A 5 2.52 10.64 -0.44
N ILE A 6 1.56 11.54 -0.26
CA ILE A 6 1.79 12.90 0.25
C ILE A 6 1.05 13.05 1.57
N SER A 7 1.71 13.61 2.59
CA SER A 7 1.14 13.70 3.95
C SER A 7 1.53 15.00 4.65
N SER A 8 0.59 15.50 5.44
CA SER A 8 0.83 16.60 6.39
C SER A 8 1.48 16.14 7.70
N ASN A 9 1.66 14.84 7.89
CA ASN A 9 2.08 14.23 9.16
C ASN A 9 1.19 14.69 10.35
N THR A 10 1.83 15.18 11.42
CA THR A 10 1.17 15.80 12.56
C THR A 10 1.01 17.31 12.39
N GLY A 11 1.11 17.80 11.15
CA GLY A 11 1.01 19.23 10.86
C GLY A 11 -0.40 19.80 11.09
N PRO A 12 -0.50 21.13 11.29
CA PRO A 12 -1.77 21.83 11.46
C PRO A 12 -2.60 21.85 10.17
N ALA A 13 -3.78 22.48 10.24
CA ALA A 13 -4.73 22.57 9.13
C ALA A 13 -4.12 23.18 7.84
N GLU A 14 -3.17 24.10 7.99
CA GLU A 14 -2.43 24.68 6.86
C GLU A 14 -1.62 23.61 6.09
N CYS A 15 -1.00 22.67 6.80
CA CYS A 15 -0.32 21.55 6.15
C CYS A 15 -1.32 20.63 5.44
N CYS A 16 -2.52 20.43 6.02
CA CYS A 16 -3.57 19.65 5.37
C CYS A 16 -4.09 20.34 4.09
N LEU A 17 -4.24 21.66 4.10
CA LEU A 17 -4.56 22.43 2.90
C LEU A 17 -3.44 22.33 1.85
N ALA A 18 -2.18 22.39 2.30
CA ALA A 18 -1.05 22.24 1.39
C ALA A 18 -1.01 20.86 0.72
N VAL A 19 -1.44 19.76 1.40
CA VAL A 19 -1.60 18.44 0.76
C VAL A 19 -2.62 18.48 -0.37
N SER A 20 -3.78 19.12 -0.16
CA SER A 20 -4.81 19.27 -1.21
C SER A 20 -4.28 20.07 -2.42
N LYS A 21 -3.52 21.14 -2.16
CA LYS A 21 -2.89 21.94 -3.24
C LYS A 21 -1.79 21.18 -3.96
N ALA A 22 -0.97 20.43 -3.21
CA ALA A 22 0.06 19.57 -3.78
C ALA A 22 -0.54 18.47 -4.67
N LEU A 23 -1.65 17.87 -4.25
CA LEU A 23 -2.39 16.91 -5.08
C LEU A 23 -2.85 17.53 -6.39
N ALA A 24 -3.50 18.70 -6.34
CA ALA A 24 -3.97 19.38 -7.54
C ALA A 24 -2.80 19.69 -8.52
N ARG A 25 -1.66 20.14 -7.98
CA ARG A 25 -0.45 20.41 -8.78
C ARG A 25 0.13 19.13 -9.38
N LEU A 26 0.23 18.06 -8.60
CA LEU A 26 0.71 16.76 -9.07
C LEU A 26 -0.16 16.21 -10.20
N LEU A 27 -1.49 16.30 -10.06
CA LEU A 27 -2.42 15.85 -11.10
C LEU A 27 -2.23 16.63 -12.42
N ALA A 28 -1.99 17.94 -12.34
CA ALA A 28 -1.70 18.76 -13.52
C ALA A 28 -0.35 18.35 -14.18
N GLU A 29 0.69 18.08 -13.39
CA GLU A 29 1.98 17.61 -13.89
C GLU A 29 1.90 16.21 -14.51
N ALA A 30 1.12 15.32 -13.89
CA ALA A 30 0.90 13.97 -14.41
C ALA A 30 0.15 13.98 -15.74
N LEU A 31 -0.93 14.78 -15.83
CA LEU A 31 -1.69 14.96 -17.06
C LEU A 31 -0.81 15.47 -18.21
N ALA A 32 0.03 16.47 -17.94
CA ALA A 32 0.96 17.04 -18.95
C ALA A 32 2.00 16.02 -19.44
N GLN A 33 2.28 14.97 -18.67
CA GLN A 33 3.22 13.90 -19.00
C GLN A 33 2.54 12.60 -19.44
N HIS A 34 1.21 12.61 -19.63
CA HIS A 34 0.40 11.42 -19.97
C HIS A 34 0.56 10.27 -18.98
N ILE A 35 0.67 10.60 -17.68
CA ILE A 35 0.72 9.64 -16.57
C ILE A 35 -0.68 9.50 -16.01
N ASP A 36 -1.21 8.28 -16.00
CA ASP A 36 -2.47 7.97 -15.35
C ASP A 36 -2.29 8.01 -13.83
N VAL A 37 -3.26 8.60 -13.14
CA VAL A 37 -3.24 8.70 -11.66
C VAL A 37 -4.52 8.13 -11.11
N ALA A 38 -4.41 7.13 -10.24
CA ALA A 38 -5.52 6.58 -9.49
C ALA A 38 -5.36 6.89 -7.99
N MET A 39 -6.48 7.22 -7.33
CA MET A 39 -6.53 7.43 -5.89
C MET A 39 -6.65 6.08 -5.18
N VAL A 40 -5.63 5.70 -4.40
CA VAL A 40 -5.61 4.43 -3.64
C VAL A 40 -6.18 4.63 -2.25
N GLU A 41 -5.77 5.71 -1.56
CA GLU A 41 -6.22 6.02 -0.20
C GLU A 41 -6.24 7.53 0.01
N GLN A 42 -7.26 8.02 0.71
CA GLN A 42 -7.41 9.42 1.08
C GLN A 42 -7.81 9.51 2.55
N VAL A 43 -7.15 10.38 3.29
CA VAL A 43 -7.51 10.72 4.66
C VAL A 43 -7.82 12.21 4.73
N GLU A 44 -9.05 12.53 5.13
CA GLU A 44 -9.49 13.92 5.24
C GLU A 44 -8.79 14.67 6.38
N GLY A 45 -8.60 15.95 6.19
CA GLY A 45 -8.08 16.87 7.18
C GLY A 45 -9.17 17.38 8.13
N PRO A 46 -8.79 18.22 9.10
CA PRO A 46 -9.73 18.75 10.10
C PRO A 46 -10.69 19.83 9.55
N ILE A 47 -10.44 20.36 8.38
CA ILE A 47 -11.28 21.37 7.71
C ILE A 47 -11.78 20.79 6.38
N PRO A 48 -13.06 20.97 6.03
CA PRO A 48 -13.59 20.49 4.77
C PRO A 48 -12.74 20.94 3.56
N GLY A 49 -12.51 20.02 2.62
CA GLY A 49 -11.66 20.26 1.44
C GLY A 49 -10.15 20.19 1.71
N THR A 50 -9.73 19.85 2.93
CA THR A 50 -8.32 19.62 3.25
C THR A 50 -8.04 18.13 3.39
N LEU A 51 -6.79 17.70 3.09
CA LEU A 51 -6.36 16.32 3.17
C LEU A 51 -5.20 16.17 4.15
N ARG A 52 -5.31 15.20 5.07
CA ARG A 52 -4.22 14.81 5.95
C ARG A 52 -3.16 14.02 5.21
N SER A 53 -3.60 13.10 4.38
CA SER A 53 -2.73 12.34 3.50
C SER A 53 -3.48 11.82 2.27
N VAL A 54 -2.73 11.56 1.21
CA VAL A 54 -3.22 10.93 -0.01
C VAL A 54 -2.18 9.92 -0.50
N LEU A 55 -2.64 8.74 -0.91
CA LEU A 55 -1.84 7.72 -1.57
C LEU A 55 -2.35 7.57 -3.00
N LEU A 56 -1.45 7.73 -3.94
CA LEU A 56 -1.72 7.72 -5.38
C LEU A 56 -0.96 6.58 -6.04
N GLU A 57 -1.58 5.97 -7.02
CA GLU A 57 -0.92 5.09 -7.98
C GLU A 57 -0.67 5.87 -9.26
N LEU A 58 0.57 5.86 -9.73
CA LEU A 58 1.02 6.53 -10.96
C LEU A 58 1.44 5.47 -11.97
N ASP A 59 0.87 5.51 -13.18
CA ASP A 59 1.20 4.59 -14.26
C ASP A 59 1.32 5.31 -15.60
N ASP A 60 2.42 5.11 -16.31
CA ASP A 60 2.68 5.73 -17.62
C ASP A 60 2.49 4.75 -18.79
N ARG A 61 1.99 3.53 -18.51
CA ARG A 61 1.76 2.45 -19.51
C ARG A 61 2.97 2.10 -20.38
N ALA A 62 4.09 2.82 -20.24
CA ALA A 62 5.29 2.71 -21.05
C ALA A 62 6.49 2.14 -20.26
N GLY A 63 6.24 1.25 -19.30
CA GLY A 63 7.28 0.63 -18.48
C GLY A 63 7.57 1.32 -17.15
N GLY A 64 6.81 2.36 -16.77
CA GLY A 64 6.86 2.98 -15.45
C GLY A 64 7.99 4.00 -15.25
N THR A 65 8.76 4.34 -16.29
CA THR A 65 9.93 5.24 -16.16
C THR A 65 9.52 6.69 -15.87
N LEU A 66 8.50 7.20 -16.58
CA LEU A 66 8.01 8.58 -16.40
C LEU A 66 7.30 8.72 -15.06
N ALA A 67 6.47 7.74 -14.68
CA ALA A 67 5.80 7.69 -13.39
C ALA A 67 6.80 7.67 -12.23
N ARG A 68 7.86 6.85 -12.32
CA ARG A 68 8.95 6.81 -11.32
C ARG A 68 9.72 8.13 -11.26
N SER A 69 10.02 8.75 -12.40
CA SER A 69 10.67 10.05 -12.46
C SER A 69 9.82 11.13 -11.80
N LEU A 70 8.52 11.18 -12.09
CA LEU A 70 7.58 12.11 -11.44
C LEU A 70 7.53 11.87 -9.93
N ALA A 71 7.33 10.64 -9.50
CA ALA A 71 7.31 10.29 -8.08
C ALA A 71 8.62 10.66 -7.37
N GLY A 72 9.78 10.45 -8.02
CA GLY A 72 11.08 10.84 -7.49
C GLY A 72 11.21 12.35 -7.27
N ARG A 73 10.77 13.18 -8.24
CA ARG A 73 10.77 14.66 -8.10
C ARG A 73 9.86 15.15 -6.96
N TRP A 74 8.79 14.43 -6.68
CA TRP A 74 7.87 14.77 -5.58
C TRP A 74 8.31 14.21 -4.23
N SER A 75 9.21 13.22 -4.20
CA SER A 75 9.67 12.59 -2.96
C SER A 75 10.55 13.51 -2.13
N GLY A 76 10.41 13.39 -0.81
CA GLY A 76 11.16 14.18 0.17
C GLY A 76 10.29 15.18 0.92
N SER A 77 10.95 16.17 1.52
CA SER A 77 10.29 17.27 2.23
C SER A 77 9.85 18.35 1.23
N LEU A 78 8.58 18.73 1.27
CA LEU A 78 8.00 19.79 0.47
C LEU A 78 7.66 20.97 1.38
N LEU A 79 7.99 22.19 0.95
CA LEU A 79 7.73 23.40 1.70
C LEU A 79 6.70 24.29 0.98
N TRP A 80 5.64 24.63 1.67
CA TRP A 80 4.72 25.69 1.24
C TRP A 80 4.91 26.94 2.10
N VAL A 81 5.26 28.05 1.47
CA VAL A 81 5.46 29.35 2.10
C VAL A 81 4.24 30.23 1.82
N CYS A 82 3.40 30.42 2.83
CA CYS A 82 2.18 31.20 2.72
C CYS A 82 1.71 31.70 4.10
N ASP A 83 1.07 32.86 4.13
CA ASP A 83 0.34 33.27 5.35
C ASP A 83 -0.80 32.29 5.63
N SER A 84 -1.08 32.04 6.92
CA SER A 84 -2.15 31.13 7.29
C SER A 84 -3.52 31.65 6.83
N PRO A 85 -4.29 30.90 6.05
CA PRO A 85 -5.65 31.29 5.70
C PRO A 85 -6.64 31.14 6.86
N TYR A 86 -6.25 30.44 7.91
CA TYR A 86 -7.11 30.07 9.04
C TYR A 86 -6.85 30.91 10.30
N ARG A 87 -5.64 31.46 10.45
CA ARG A 87 -5.19 32.10 11.69
C ARG A 87 -4.51 33.44 11.40
N LYS A 88 -5.18 34.56 11.68
CA LYS A 88 -4.72 35.93 11.33
C LYS A 88 -3.48 36.40 12.09
N LEU A 89 -3.17 35.83 13.26
CA LEU A 89 -2.07 36.32 14.14
C LEU A 89 -0.85 35.39 14.14
N VAL A 90 -0.82 34.37 13.28
CA VAL A 90 0.31 33.43 13.27
C VAL A 90 1.41 33.95 12.36
N ARG A 91 2.59 34.21 12.94
CA ARG A 91 3.79 34.66 12.19
C ARG A 91 4.42 33.54 11.33
N ARG A 92 4.08 32.27 11.60
CA ARG A 92 4.61 31.13 10.87
C ARG A 92 4.02 31.10 9.46
N LYS A 93 4.92 31.04 8.43
CA LYS A 93 4.56 30.96 7.02
C LYS A 93 5.03 29.66 6.36
N ASN A 94 5.87 28.88 7.04
CA ASN A 94 6.48 27.68 6.49
C ASN A 94 5.68 26.43 6.91
N TRP A 95 5.08 25.76 5.92
CA TRP A 95 4.25 24.59 6.09
C TRP A 95 4.90 23.41 5.38
N PHE A 96 5.43 22.47 6.15
CA PHE A 96 6.11 21.31 5.61
C PHE A 96 5.15 20.16 5.38
N LEU A 97 5.32 19.49 4.25
CA LEU A 97 4.71 18.23 3.87
C LEU A 97 5.82 17.19 3.68
N ASN A 98 5.45 15.93 3.70
CA ASN A 98 6.34 14.86 3.27
C ASN A 98 5.70 14.07 2.14
N ALA A 99 6.51 13.71 1.14
CA ALA A 99 6.10 12.81 0.09
C ALA A 99 7.11 11.67 -0.03
N ALA A 100 6.62 10.46 -0.26
CA ALA A 100 7.45 9.27 -0.41
C ALA A 100 6.89 8.36 -1.49
N ALA A 101 7.78 7.85 -2.34
CA ALA A 101 7.46 6.88 -3.36
C ALA A 101 7.70 5.46 -2.85
N PHE A 102 6.82 4.52 -3.25
CA PHE A 102 6.86 3.11 -2.88
C PHE A 102 6.60 2.25 -4.09
N ASP A 103 7.21 1.08 -4.15
CA ASP A 103 6.73 0.07 -5.07
C ASP A 103 5.37 -0.45 -4.59
N PRO A 104 4.40 -0.61 -5.51
CA PRO A 104 3.12 -1.20 -5.15
C PRO A 104 3.34 -2.60 -4.56
N PRO A 105 2.47 -3.03 -3.63
CA PRO A 105 2.54 -4.40 -3.13
C PRO A 105 2.45 -5.36 -4.31
N ALA A 106 3.23 -6.45 -4.23
CA ALA A 106 3.09 -7.53 -5.20
C ALA A 106 1.60 -7.93 -5.25
N ALA A 107 1.09 -8.16 -6.47
CA ALA A 107 -0.29 -8.60 -6.65
C ALA A 107 -0.57 -9.75 -5.66
N PRO A 108 -1.74 -9.79 -5.04
CA PRO A 108 -2.11 -10.92 -4.21
C PRO A 108 -1.81 -12.20 -4.98
N LEU A 109 -1.31 -13.23 -4.30
CA LEU A 109 -1.05 -14.54 -4.91
C LEU A 109 -2.39 -15.23 -5.27
N ASP A 110 -3.25 -14.48 -5.97
CA ASP A 110 -4.54 -14.94 -6.46
C ASP A 110 -4.32 -15.83 -7.69
N GLY A 111 -4.80 -17.07 -7.57
CA GLY A 111 -4.92 -17.97 -8.70
C GLY A 111 -3.68 -18.80 -9.03
N GLY A 112 -2.67 -18.85 -8.17
CA GLY A 112 -1.56 -19.81 -8.33
C GLY A 112 -2.07 -21.23 -8.36
N THR A 113 -1.48 -22.08 -9.22
CA THR A 113 -1.82 -23.50 -9.30
C THR A 113 -1.66 -24.17 -7.94
N ILE A 114 -2.73 -24.78 -7.44
CA ILE A 114 -2.69 -25.59 -6.23
C ILE A 114 -2.40 -27.03 -6.65
N ARG A 115 -1.29 -27.57 -6.19
CA ARG A 115 -0.95 -28.98 -6.35
C ARG A 115 -1.48 -29.77 -5.17
N TYR A 116 -2.26 -30.81 -5.46
CA TYR A 116 -2.81 -31.73 -4.47
C TYR A 116 -2.07 -33.05 -4.55
N GLU A 117 -1.59 -33.53 -3.40
CA GLU A 117 -0.93 -34.82 -3.27
C GLU A 117 -1.66 -35.66 -2.22
N ALA A 118 -2.04 -36.87 -2.60
CA ALA A 118 -2.54 -37.85 -1.65
C ALA A 118 -1.37 -38.36 -0.80
N THR A 119 -1.55 -38.40 0.50
CA THR A 119 -0.54 -38.87 1.45
C THR A 119 -1.18 -39.77 2.50
N ARG A 120 -0.37 -40.59 3.14
CA ARG A 120 -0.85 -41.41 4.26
C ARG A 120 -1.20 -40.53 5.44
N ALA A 121 -2.32 -40.84 6.08
CA ALA A 121 -2.66 -40.24 7.35
C ALA A 121 -1.63 -40.68 8.41
N SER A 122 -1.23 -39.75 9.27
CA SER A 122 -0.30 -40.00 10.39
C SER A 122 -1.12 -39.98 11.68
N GLY A 123 -0.98 -41.03 12.51
CA GLY A 123 -1.65 -41.11 13.82
C GLY A 123 -1.77 -42.53 14.31
N PRO A 124 -2.12 -42.75 15.60
CA PRO A 124 -2.41 -44.08 16.14
C PRO A 124 -3.69 -44.60 15.48
N GLY A 125 -3.55 -45.53 14.55
CA GLY A 125 -4.69 -46.11 13.84
C GLY A 125 -4.40 -47.54 13.41
N GLY A 126 -5.47 -48.35 13.28
CA GLY A 126 -5.42 -49.73 12.87
C GLY A 126 -5.10 -49.93 11.39
N GLN A 127 -5.24 -51.17 10.91
CA GLN A 127 -4.85 -51.61 9.56
C GLN A 127 -5.44 -50.76 8.39
N HIS A 128 -6.59 -50.11 8.61
CA HIS A 128 -7.26 -49.26 7.61
C HIS A 128 -6.54 -47.93 7.37
N VAL A 129 -5.97 -47.30 8.42
CA VAL A 129 -5.23 -46.02 8.32
C VAL A 129 -3.91 -46.19 7.58
N ASN A 130 -3.31 -47.36 7.69
CA ASN A 130 -2.03 -47.66 7.07
C ASN A 130 -2.12 -48.15 5.60
N LYS A 131 -3.33 -48.42 5.10
CA LYS A 131 -3.53 -48.93 3.71
C LYS A 131 -4.20 -47.95 2.78
N THR A 132 -4.73 -46.79 3.26
CA THR A 132 -5.46 -45.83 2.43
C THR A 132 -4.80 -44.44 2.50
N ASP A 133 -4.45 -43.87 1.33
CA ASP A 133 -3.92 -42.48 1.20
C ASP A 133 -5.08 -41.49 1.27
N SER A 134 -5.76 -41.38 2.42
CA SER A 134 -6.91 -40.50 2.63
C SER A 134 -6.52 -39.06 2.96
N ALA A 135 -5.31 -38.84 3.45
CA ALA A 135 -4.83 -37.48 3.72
C ALA A 135 -4.42 -36.75 2.46
N ILE A 136 -4.69 -35.45 2.40
CA ILE A 136 -4.35 -34.60 1.27
C ILE A 136 -3.39 -33.50 1.73
N ARG A 137 -2.31 -33.34 0.99
CA ARG A 137 -1.44 -32.15 1.04
C ARG A 137 -1.81 -31.25 -0.13
N ALA A 138 -2.21 -30.02 0.15
CA ALA A 138 -2.38 -28.97 -0.84
C ALA A 138 -1.21 -28.00 -0.75
N THR A 139 -0.55 -27.71 -1.87
CA THR A 139 0.59 -26.80 -1.95
C THR A 139 0.29 -25.72 -3.00
N HIS A 140 0.35 -24.46 -2.61
CA HIS A 140 0.32 -23.34 -3.54
C HIS A 140 1.69 -23.19 -4.21
N VAL A 141 1.77 -23.46 -5.50
CA VAL A 141 3.05 -23.59 -6.24
C VAL A 141 3.87 -22.29 -6.18
N ALA A 142 3.22 -21.14 -6.32
CA ALA A 142 3.92 -19.84 -6.40
C ALA A 142 4.54 -19.41 -5.06
N SER A 143 3.88 -19.69 -3.91
CA SER A 143 4.39 -19.30 -2.58
C SER A 143 5.11 -20.41 -1.84
N GLY A 144 5.01 -21.67 -2.29
CA GLY A 144 5.49 -22.84 -1.56
C GLY A 144 4.68 -23.18 -0.29
N LEU A 145 3.63 -22.41 0.04
CA LEU A 145 2.81 -22.63 1.21
C LEU A 145 2.05 -23.95 1.07
N SER A 146 2.07 -24.79 2.11
CA SER A 146 1.37 -26.06 2.09
C SER A 146 0.54 -26.28 3.35
N VAL A 147 -0.53 -27.05 3.20
CA VAL A 147 -1.37 -27.57 4.29
C VAL A 147 -1.61 -29.04 4.10
N LYS A 148 -1.63 -29.80 5.19
CA LYS A 148 -2.00 -31.22 5.21
C LYS A 148 -3.30 -31.40 5.97
N VAL A 149 -4.27 -32.08 5.38
CA VAL A 149 -5.58 -32.38 5.98
C VAL A 149 -5.81 -33.88 5.97
N GLN A 150 -6.23 -34.42 7.13
CA GLN A 150 -6.49 -35.86 7.33
C GLN A 150 -7.66 -36.10 8.26
N THR A 151 -8.53 -35.10 8.48
CA THR A 151 -9.61 -35.13 9.45
C THR A 151 -10.81 -35.97 9.00
N GLU A 152 -11.04 -36.01 7.70
CA GLU A 152 -12.18 -36.69 7.10
C GLU A 152 -11.80 -38.08 6.60
N ARG A 153 -12.79 -38.99 6.61
CA ARG A 153 -12.61 -40.35 6.04
C ARG A 153 -12.53 -40.34 4.52
N SER A 154 -13.13 -39.35 3.87
CA SER A 154 -13.18 -39.21 2.43
C SER A 154 -12.01 -38.35 1.95
N GLN A 155 -11.21 -38.90 1.02
CA GLN A 155 -10.14 -38.17 0.33
C GLN A 155 -10.67 -36.90 -0.37
N HIS A 156 -11.86 -36.95 -0.98
CA HIS A 156 -12.49 -35.83 -1.64
C HIS A 156 -12.87 -34.71 -0.66
N ALA A 157 -13.37 -35.05 0.53
CA ALA A 157 -13.68 -34.11 1.58
C ALA A 157 -12.39 -33.43 2.11
N ASN A 158 -11.32 -34.21 2.33
CA ASN A 158 -10.01 -33.69 2.71
C ASN A 158 -9.42 -32.76 1.63
N LYS A 159 -9.60 -33.06 0.35
CA LYS A 159 -9.14 -32.20 -0.78
C LYS A 159 -9.84 -30.84 -0.73
N ARG A 160 -11.17 -30.83 -0.58
CA ARG A 160 -11.95 -29.59 -0.49
C ARG A 160 -11.53 -28.76 0.72
N LEU A 161 -11.40 -29.37 1.90
CA LEU A 161 -10.99 -28.71 3.13
C LEU A 161 -9.55 -28.18 3.06
N ALA A 162 -8.63 -28.92 2.44
CA ALA A 162 -7.26 -28.49 2.22
C ALA A 162 -7.19 -27.23 1.34
N GLY A 163 -8.00 -27.15 0.28
CA GLY A 163 -8.12 -25.96 -0.56
C GLY A 163 -8.62 -24.74 0.21
N GLN A 164 -9.67 -24.92 1.03
CA GLN A 164 -10.23 -23.84 1.86
C GLN A 164 -9.23 -23.34 2.91
N LEU A 165 -8.53 -24.23 3.60
CA LEU A 165 -7.52 -23.87 4.60
C LEU A 165 -6.32 -23.17 3.97
N LEU A 166 -5.89 -23.63 2.79
CA LEU A 166 -4.80 -23.00 2.05
C LEU A 166 -5.18 -21.57 1.63
N ALA A 167 -6.37 -21.38 1.07
CA ALA A 167 -6.89 -20.06 0.70
C ALA A 167 -6.99 -19.13 1.91
N SER A 168 -7.48 -19.60 3.05
CA SER A 168 -7.54 -18.82 4.29
C SER A 168 -6.14 -18.38 4.77
N LYS A 169 -5.15 -19.29 4.73
CA LYS A 169 -3.77 -18.93 5.10
C LYS A 169 -3.14 -17.93 4.15
N LEU A 170 -3.36 -18.05 2.84
CA LEU A 170 -2.88 -17.08 1.86
C LEU A 170 -3.50 -15.69 2.10
N ALA A 171 -4.81 -15.63 2.38
CA ALA A 171 -5.48 -14.38 2.73
C ALA A 171 -4.93 -13.75 4.01
N GLN A 172 -4.65 -14.54 5.05
CA GLN A 172 -4.04 -14.05 6.29
C GLN A 172 -2.64 -13.47 6.07
N ILE A 173 -1.81 -14.12 5.24
CA ILE A 173 -0.47 -13.61 4.90
C ILE A 173 -0.59 -12.28 4.14
N ALA A 174 -1.47 -12.21 3.14
CA ALA A 174 -1.70 -10.98 2.38
C ALA A 174 -2.16 -9.81 3.27
N LEU A 175 -3.08 -10.05 4.21
CA LEU A 175 -3.52 -9.05 5.19
C LEU A 175 -2.38 -8.62 6.12
N GLY A 176 -1.55 -9.56 6.58
CA GLY A 176 -0.38 -9.26 7.40
C GLY A 176 0.65 -8.39 6.68
N GLU A 177 0.93 -8.67 5.42
CA GLU A 177 1.83 -7.87 4.59
C GLU A 177 1.29 -6.46 4.34
N GLN A 178 -0.01 -6.32 4.04
CA GLN A 178 -0.65 -5.01 3.92
C GLN A 178 -0.57 -4.19 5.21
N GLY A 179 -0.80 -4.85 6.36
CA GLY A 179 -0.67 -4.21 7.68
C GLY A 179 0.76 -3.74 7.96
N ARG A 180 1.77 -4.55 7.63
CA ARG A 180 3.19 -4.20 7.77
C ARG A 180 3.56 -3.02 6.88
N GLN A 181 3.17 -3.03 5.60
CA GLN A 181 3.43 -1.93 4.66
C GLN A 181 2.76 -0.62 5.11
N ARG A 182 1.52 -0.68 5.64
CA ARG A 182 0.87 0.49 6.23
C ARG A 182 1.64 1.03 7.44
N GLY A 183 2.16 0.14 8.30
CA GLY A 183 2.99 0.47 9.45
C GLY A 183 4.30 1.15 9.03
N GLU A 184 5.01 0.59 8.06
CA GLU A 184 6.27 1.13 7.52
C GLU A 184 6.06 2.52 6.90
N ARG A 185 4.99 2.70 6.08
CA ARG A 185 4.63 4.02 5.53
C ARG A 185 4.36 5.03 6.64
N ARG A 186 3.65 4.64 7.70
CA ARG A 186 3.37 5.50 8.85
C ARG A 186 4.65 5.90 9.59
N MET A 187 5.58 4.97 9.78
CA MET A 187 6.86 5.25 10.44
C MET A 187 7.74 6.21 9.61
N GLN A 188 7.82 6.03 8.30
CA GLN A 188 8.54 6.97 7.41
C GLN A 188 7.96 8.38 7.47
N HIS A 189 6.64 8.52 7.62
CA HIS A 189 6.01 9.84 7.81
C HIS A 189 6.39 10.51 9.12
N LEU A 190 6.59 9.75 10.19
CA LEU A 190 7.01 10.30 11.49
C LEU A 190 8.46 10.80 11.46
N GLN A 191 9.31 10.27 10.58
CA GLN A 191 10.72 10.62 10.42
C GLN A 191 10.95 11.78 9.44
N ALA A 192 9.89 12.43 8.93
CA ALA A 192 10.01 13.54 7.98
C ALA A 192 10.86 14.68 8.54
N GLU A 193 12.01 14.90 7.93
CA GLU A 193 12.90 15.99 8.27
C GLU A 193 12.23 17.35 8.02
N ARG A 194 12.23 18.20 9.03
CA ARG A 194 11.81 19.60 8.93
C ARG A 194 13.02 20.43 8.51
N GLY A 195 13.24 20.56 7.25
CA GLY A 195 14.39 21.28 6.68
C GLY A 195 14.72 20.69 5.30
N ASN A 196 15.61 21.32 4.58
CA ASN A 196 16.11 20.85 3.28
C ASN A 196 14.99 20.38 2.32
N ALA A 197 14.03 21.30 2.04
CA ALA A 197 12.90 20.98 1.18
C ALA A 197 13.37 20.70 -0.26
N SER A 198 12.95 19.57 -0.83
CA SER A 198 13.23 19.19 -2.21
C SER A 198 12.50 20.08 -3.23
N ARG A 199 11.32 20.59 -2.87
CA ARG A 199 10.54 21.56 -3.66
C ARG A 199 9.94 22.62 -2.74
N VAL A 200 9.89 23.86 -3.22
CA VAL A 200 9.34 25.00 -2.49
C VAL A 200 8.21 25.63 -3.29
N PHE A 201 7.06 25.79 -2.65
CA PHE A 201 5.88 26.42 -3.23
C PHE A 201 5.54 27.70 -2.47
N VAL A 202 5.06 28.74 -3.15
CA VAL A 202 4.79 30.03 -2.54
C VAL A 202 3.38 30.53 -2.83
N GLY A 203 2.88 31.31 -1.88
CA GLY A 203 1.60 32.01 -1.98
C GLY A 203 0.36 31.12 -1.99
N PRO A 204 -0.84 31.72 -2.03
CA PRO A 204 -2.10 30.98 -1.99
C PRO A 204 -2.33 30.13 -3.25
N GLY A 205 -1.71 30.46 -4.37
CA GLY A 205 -1.77 29.71 -5.63
C GLY A 205 -0.89 28.44 -5.65
N PHE A 206 -0.07 28.19 -4.63
CA PHE A 206 0.86 27.04 -4.57
C PHE A 206 1.78 26.97 -5.80
N VAL A 207 2.39 28.12 -6.13
CA VAL A 207 3.28 28.25 -7.28
C VAL A 207 4.69 27.81 -6.88
N GLU A 208 5.30 26.98 -7.70
CA GLU A 208 6.68 26.54 -7.48
C GLU A 208 7.67 27.68 -7.68
N ARG A 209 8.68 27.76 -6.81
CA ARG A 209 9.72 28.78 -6.82
C ARG A 209 10.98 28.29 -7.50
#